data_ae69633e7583315e86697c873a7a75a2
#
_entry.id   ae69633e7583315e86697c873a7a75a2
#
_cell.length_a   1.000
_cell.length_b   1.000
_cell.length_c   1.000
_cell.angle_alpha   90.00
_cell.angle_beta   90.00
_cell.angle_gamma   90.00
#
_symmetry.space_group_name_H-M   'P 1'
#
loop_
_entity.id
_entity.type
_entity.pdbx_description
1 polymer ?
#
loop_
_entity_poly.entity_id
_entity_poly.type
_entity_poly.pdbx_seq_one_letter_code
_entity_poly.pdbx_strand_id
1 'polypeptide(L)'
;MVGPTLCVICGVVKMKEAFAAFANPMIFLFMGGFIIAKAMMVNGLDKRIAYGIISMKWVGDCPRRIFLAIGLACMLCSGWISNTATAAMMFPIALGLLEAIREMMAANGKTINLRTYKYATGLMLMTAYACSIGGVLTPIGTPPNIIMLGFLSEMCDIHVSFFQWMVWGLVAMIAYFIIAYIVLARMFPSDVEHIEGAQDFIRGKVKELGNWTTAQKNTLFAFVVAGILWVTPGFLNIFLGTQSEVRTT
;
A
#
# COMPACT_ATOMS: atom_id res chain seq x y z
N MET A 1 -19.34 13.03 12.07
CA MET A 1 -20.03 13.53 13.27
C MET A 1 -21.31 14.31 12.96
N VAL A 2 -21.36 15.21 11.96
CA VAL A 2 -22.56 16.05 11.66
C VAL A 2 -23.82 15.21 11.39
N GLY A 3 -23.75 14.18 10.58
CA GLY A 3 -24.92 13.34 10.23
C GLY A 3 -25.60 12.71 11.46
N PRO A 4 -24.89 11.91 12.27
CA PRO A 4 -25.46 11.33 13.49
C PRO A 4 -26.00 12.37 14.46
N THR A 5 -25.30 13.51 14.62
CA THR A 5 -25.78 14.62 15.47
C THR A 5 -27.11 15.19 14.96
N LEU A 6 -27.26 15.40 13.64
CA LEU A 6 -28.52 15.87 13.07
C LEU A 6 -29.65 14.84 13.24
N CYS A 7 -29.36 13.52 13.06
CA CYS A 7 -30.36 12.48 13.31
C CYS A 7 -30.86 12.47 14.77
N VAL A 8 -29.99 12.74 15.73
CA VAL A 8 -30.37 12.86 17.14
C VAL A 8 -31.20 14.13 17.39
N ILE A 9 -30.79 15.27 16.84
CA ILE A 9 -31.51 16.55 16.98
C ILE A 9 -32.90 16.45 16.34
N CYS A 10 -33.02 15.80 15.20
CA CYS A 10 -34.30 15.59 14.51
C CYS A 10 -35.16 14.49 15.14
N GLY A 11 -34.73 13.84 16.21
CA GLY A 11 -35.50 12.80 16.92
C GLY A 11 -35.62 11.47 16.15
N VAL A 12 -34.84 11.27 15.09
CA VAL A 12 -34.87 10.06 14.25
C VAL A 12 -34.26 8.86 14.98
N VAL A 13 -33.21 9.08 15.78
CA VAL A 13 -32.47 8.04 16.51
C VAL A 13 -32.08 8.57 17.90
N LYS A 14 -32.07 7.68 18.92
CA LYS A 14 -31.60 8.04 20.25
C LYS A 14 -30.08 8.27 20.25
N MET A 15 -29.61 9.20 21.09
CA MET A 15 -28.18 9.56 21.20
C MET A 15 -27.29 8.31 21.40
N LYS A 16 -27.67 7.39 22.30
CA LYS A 16 -26.92 6.17 22.57
C LYS A 16 -26.75 5.29 21.34
N GLU A 17 -27.82 5.14 20.55
CA GLU A 17 -27.81 4.32 19.33
C GLU A 17 -27.01 4.99 18.20
N ALA A 18 -27.18 6.30 18.02
CA ALA A 18 -26.46 7.08 17.01
C ALA A 18 -24.93 7.04 17.18
N PHE A 19 -24.46 6.99 18.43
CA PHE A 19 -23.03 7.01 18.74
C PHE A 19 -22.45 5.64 19.11
N ALA A 20 -23.26 4.60 19.34
CA ALA A 20 -22.80 3.25 19.63
C ALA A 20 -21.89 2.68 18.51
N ALA A 21 -22.18 2.98 17.25
CA ALA A 21 -21.38 2.55 16.11
C ALA A 21 -19.93 3.08 16.16
N PHE A 22 -19.67 4.20 16.82
CA PHE A 22 -18.31 4.76 16.96
C PHE A 22 -17.47 4.06 18.03
N ALA A 23 -18.07 3.21 18.86
CA ALA A 23 -17.38 2.38 19.84
C ALA A 23 -16.97 1.01 19.29
N ASN A 24 -17.12 0.76 17.98
CA ASN A 24 -16.72 -0.49 17.35
C ASN A 24 -15.19 -0.68 17.42
N PRO A 25 -14.68 -1.83 17.92
CA PRO A 25 -13.24 -2.11 18.02
C PRO A 25 -12.49 -1.96 16.69
N MET A 26 -13.15 -2.20 15.55
CA MET A 26 -12.57 -2.04 14.21
C MET A 26 -12.16 -0.58 13.92
N ILE A 27 -12.90 0.40 14.47
CA ILE A 27 -12.56 1.83 14.31
C ILE A 27 -11.25 2.15 15.04
N PHE A 28 -11.06 1.59 16.24
CA PHE A 28 -9.81 1.79 17.00
C PHE A 28 -8.62 1.12 16.33
N LEU A 29 -8.80 -0.08 15.77
CA LEU A 29 -7.78 -0.76 14.97
C LEU A 29 -7.35 0.12 13.78
N PHE A 30 -8.32 0.67 13.06
CA PHE A 30 -8.08 1.53 11.90
C PHE A 30 -7.39 2.84 12.27
N MET A 31 -7.84 3.46 13.36
CA MET A 31 -7.22 4.68 13.88
C MET A 31 -5.75 4.44 14.28
N GLY A 32 -5.46 3.33 14.97
CA GLY A 32 -4.09 2.92 15.29
C GLY A 32 -3.24 2.69 14.04
N GLY A 33 -3.79 2.02 13.03
CA GLY A 33 -3.15 1.83 11.73
C GLY A 33 -2.81 3.14 11.04
N PHE A 34 -3.72 4.11 11.04
CA PHE A 34 -3.47 5.45 10.46
C PHE A 34 -2.39 6.23 11.21
N ILE A 35 -2.34 6.13 12.54
CA ILE A 35 -1.29 6.80 13.33
C ILE A 35 0.08 6.25 12.93
N ILE A 36 0.23 4.93 12.82
CA ILE A 36 1.48 4.28 12.41
C ILE A 36 1.81 4.65 10.95
N ALA A 37 0.86 4.56 10.03
CA ALA A 37 1.04 4.95 8.64
C ALA A 37 1.48 6.41 8.52
N LYS A 38 0.87 7.32 9.28
CA LYS A 38 1.27 8.73 9.30
C LYS A 38 2.69 8.91 9.84
N ALA A 39 3.07 8.18 10.89
CA ALA A 39 4.43 8.21 11.42
C ALA A 39 5.45 7.73 10.36
N MET A 40 5.13 6.68 9.59
CA MET A 40 5.98 6.19 8.49
C MET A 40 6.20 7.27 7.43
N MET A 41 5.13 7.97 7.03
CA MET A 41 5.19 9.04 6.03
C MET A 41 5.99 10.25 6.52
N VAL A 42 5.72 10.73 7.75
CA VAL A 42 6.39 11.91 8.31
C VAL A 42 7.89 11.67 8.47
N ASN A 43 8.29 10.47 8.85
CA ASN A 43 9.69 10.09 9.01
C ASN A 43 10.35 9.60 7.72
N GLY A 44 9.63 9.53 6.60
CA GLY A 44 10.14 9.08 5.28
C GLY A 44 10.58 7.62 5.25
N LEU A 45 10.02 6.79 6.13
CA LEU A 45 10.28 5.35 6.17
C LEU A 45 9.67 4.65 4.93
N ASP A 46 8.50 5.09 4.50
CA ASP A 46 7.80 4.68 3.29
C ASP A 46 8.67 4.84 2.02
N LYS A 47 9.29 6.04 1.86
CA LYS A 47 10.21 6.30 0.76
C LYS A 47 11.42 5.38 0.80
N ARG A 48 11.97 5.14 2.00
CA ARG A 48 13.12 4.28 2.18
C ARG A 48 12.81 2.83 1.80
N ILE A 49 11.63 2.32 2.16
CA ILE A 49 11.16 0.99 1.76
C ILE A 49 10.98 0.92 0.25
N ALA A 50 10.30 1.91 -0.35
CA ALA A 50 10.04 1.96 -1.78
C ALA A 50 11.35 1.98 -2.60
N TYR A 51 12.26 2.89 -2.29
CA TYR A 51 13.55 2.95 -2.96
C TYR A 51 14.42 1.70 -2.69
N GLY A 52 14.30 1.10 -1.50
CA GLY A 52 14.95 -0.16 -1.17
C GLY A 52 14.56 -1.29 -2.14
N ILE A 53 13.27 -1.40 -2.47
CA ILE A 53 12.76 -2.39 -3.42
C ILE A 53 13.22 -2.07 -4.84
N ILE A 54 13.08 -0.83 -5.28
CA ILE A 54 13.41 -0.42 -6.66
C ILE A 54 14.92 -0.48 -6.92
N SER A 55 15.76 -0.28 -5.91
CA SER A 55 17.23 -0.32 -6.02
C SER A 55 17.85 -1.72 -5.98
N MET A 56 17.05 -2.77 -5.84
CA MET A 56 17.55 -4.14 -5.80
C MET A 56 18.30 -4.50 -7.09
N LYS A 57 19.39 -5.25 -6.97
CA LYS A 57 20.28 -5.61 -8.10
C LYS A 57 19.58 -6.34 -9.26
N TRP A 58 18.52 -7.10 -8.98
CA TRP A 58 17.76 -7.81 -10.00
C TRP A 58 16.96 -6.87 -10.94
N VAL A 59 16.67 -5.65 -10.50
CA VAL A 59 15.92 -4.66 -11.29
C VAL A 59 16.75 -4.22 -12.49
N GLY A 60 18.02 -3.85 -12.27
CA GLY A 60 18.94 -3.40 -13.32
C GLY A 60 18.34 -2.27 -14.17
N ASP A 61 18.83 -2.16 -15.40
CA ASP A 61 18.40 -1.15 -16.37
C ASP A 61 17.31 -1.67 -17.34
N CYS A 62 16.69 -2.81 -17.02
CA CYS A 62 15.65 -3.39 -17.85
C CYS A 62 14.28 -2.73 -17.59
N PRO A 63 13.61 -2.11 -18.58
CA PRO A 63 12.33 -1.42 -18.42
C PRO A 63 11.25 -2.28 -17.79
N ARG A 64 11.15 -3.56 -18.19
CA ARG A 64 10.16 -4.50 -17.65
C ARG A 64 10.38 -4.79 -16.17
N ARG A 65 11.64 -4.90 -15.74
CA ARG A 65 11.99 -5.14 -14.33
C ARG A 65 11.77 -3.89 -13.49
N ILE A 66 12.06 -2.71 -14.03
CA ILE A 66 11.75 -1.41 -13.40
C ILE A 66 10.24 -1.27 -13.21
N PHE A 67 9.46 -1.59 -14.24
CA PHE A 67 7.99 -1.59 -14.18
C PHE A 67 7.46 -2.52 -13.09
N LEU A 68 8.00 -3.74 -13.01
CA LEU A 68 7.66 -4.70 -11.97
C LEU A 68 8.06 -4.19 -10.58
N ALA A 69 9.26 -3.64 -10.43
CA ALA A 69 9.78 -3.17 -9.14
C ALA A 69 8.97 -1.99 -8.58
N ILE A 70 8.57 -1.04 -9.44
CA ILE A 70 7.69 0.07 -9.04
C ILE A 70 6.32 -0.48 -8.63
N GLY A 71 5.74 -1.39 -9.40
CA GLY A 71 4.49 -2.03 -9.04
C GLY A 71 4.57 -2.77 -7.70
N LEU A 72 5.62 -3.56 -7.47
CA LEU A 72 5.85 -4.25 -6.20
C LEU A 72 6.02 -3.27 -5.03
N ALA A 73 6.77 -2.20 -5.22
CA ALA A 73 6.94 -1.16 -4.19
C ALA A 73 5.60 -0.51 -3.84
N CYS A 74 4.81 -0.12 -4.85
CA CYS A 74 3.46 0.42 -4.66
C CYS A 74 2.56 -0.55 -3.89
N MET A 75 2.51 -1.80 -4.35
CA MET A 75 1.66 -2.85 -3.79
C MET A 75 2.01 -3.14 -2.33
N LEU A 76 3.29 -3.32 -2.01
CA LEU A 76 3.73 -3.64 -0.65
C LEU A 76 3.55 -2.47 0.31
N CYS A 77 3.86 -1.24 -0.10
CA CYS A 77 3.63 -0.06 0.72
C CYS A 77 2.14 0.17 0.98
N SER A 78 1.30 0.02 -0.06
CA SER A 78 -0.13 0.28 0.05
C SER A 78 -0.89 -0.74 0.90
N GLY A 79 -0.32 -1.91 1.12
CA GLY A 79 -0.88 -2.88 2.06
C GLY A 79 -0.91 -2.41 3.51
N TRP A 80 -0.10 -1.41 3.86
CA TRP A 80 0.07 -0.90 5.22
C TRP A 80 -0.22 0.60 5.36
N ILE A 81 -0.13 1.32 4.25
CA ILE A 81 -0.39 2.75 4.15
C ILE A 81 -1.57 2.93 3.18
N SER A 82 -2.39 3.95 3.34
CA SER A 82 -3.54 4.16 2.45
C SER A 82 -3.10 4.27 0.97
N ASN A 83 -3.95 3.77 0.07
CA ASN A 83 -3.70 3.76 -1.38
C ASN A 83 -3.35 5.16 -1.90
N THR A 84 -4.10 6.17 -1.46
CA THR A 84 -3.89 7.57 -1.87
C THR A 84 -2.54 8.10 -1.40
N ALA A 85 -2.14 7.81 -0.15
CA ALA A 85 -0.86 8.24 0.38
C ALA A 85 0.31 7.57 -0.34
N THR A 86 0.19 6.26 -0.61
CA THR A 86 1.20 5.51 -1.38
C THR A 86 1.30 6.05 -2.80
N ALA A 87 0.18 6.27 -3.48
CA ALA A 87 0.16 6.84 -4.83
C ALA A 87 0.79 8.24 -4.87
N ALA A 88 0.45 9.11 -3.91
CA ALA A 88 1.03 10.45 -3.81
C ALA A 88 2.55 10.44 -3.58
N MET A 89 3.06 9.45 -2.83
CA MET A 89 4.50 9.26 -2.63
C MET A 89 5.19 8.68 -3.87
N MET A 90 4.58 7.68 -4.51
CA MET A 90 5.19 6.96 -5.62
C MET A 90 5.11 7.71 -6.95
N PHE A 91 4.11 8.56 -7.14
CA PHE A 91 3.95 9.36 -8.35
C PHE A 91 5.19 10.20 -8.70
N PRO A 92 5.75 11.04 -7.79
CA PRO A 92 6.96 11.79 -8.08
C PRO A 92 8.20 10.90 -8.29
N ILE A 93 8.25 9.71 -7.68
CA ILE A 93 9.34 8.75 -7.90
C ILE A 93 9.28 8.20 -9.33
N ALA A 94 8.10 7.77 -9.76
CA ALA A 94 7.88 7.28 -11.12
C ALA A 94 8.09 8.36 -12.17
N LEU A 95 7.62 9.60 -11.89
CA LEU A 95 7.82 10.74 -12.78
C LEU A 95 9.30 11.10 -12.91
N GLY A 96 10.04 11.17 -11.80
CA GLY A 96 11.48 11.46 -11.82
C GLY A 96 12.28 10.42 -12.62
N LEU A 97 11.88 9.14 -12.53
CA LEU A 97 12.48 8.10 -13.36
C LEU A 97 12.16 8.31 -14.84
N LEU A 98 10.93 8.65 -15.19
CA LEU A 98 10.54 8.93 -16.58
C LEU A 98 11.27 10.15 -17.17
N GLU A 99 11.50 11.18 -16.36
CA GLU A 99 12.31 12.33 -16.75
C GLU A 99 13.78 11.94 -17.01
N ALA A 100 14.36 11.12 -16.14
CA ALA A 100 15.71 10.59 -16.34
C ALA A 100 15.79 9.75 -17.63
N ILE A 101 14.79 8.93 -17.93
CA ILE A 101 14.69 8.20 -19.20
C ILE A 101 14.64 9.15 -20.39
N ARG A 102 13.85 10.22 -20.31
CA ARG A 102 13.73 11.22 -21.36
C ARG A 102 15.08 11.91 -21.63
N GLU A 103 15.78 12.32 -20.58
CA GLU A 103 17.10 12.96 -20.71
C GLU A 103 18.14 12.03 -21.34
N MET A 104 18.18 10.78 -20.92
CA MET A 104 19.09 9.78 -21.50
C MET A 104 18.78 9.49 -22.98
N MET A 105 17.50 9.39 -23.34
CA MET A 105 17.10 9.18 -24.74
C MET A 105 17.44 10.40 -25.59
N ALA A 106 17.30 11.61 -25.04
CA ALA A 106 17.69 12.84 -25.72
C ALA A 106 19.20 12.91 -25.96
N ALA A 107 20.02 12.48 -25.00
CA ALA A 107 21.47 12.37 -25.15
C ALA A 107 21.88 11.41 -26.28
N ASN A 108 21.08 10.36 -26.50
CA ASN A 108 21.26 9.37 -27.58
C ASN A 108 20.54 9.77 -28.90
N GLY A 109 20.15 11.05 -29.04
CA GLY A 109 19.53 11.57 -30.25
C GLY A 109 18.05 11.22 -30.47
N LYS A 110 17.38 10.62 -29.47
CA LYS A 110 15.97 10.26 -29.52
C LYS A 110 15.16 11.17 -28.59
N THR A 111 14.37 12.07 -29.14
CA THR A 111 13.45 12.91 -28.36
C THR A 111 12.14 12.16 -28.12
N ILE A 112 11.75 11.99 -26.86
CA ILE A 112 10.45 11.43 -26.48
C ILE A 112 9.58 12.49 -25.81
N ASN A 113 8.29 12.45 -26.11
CA ASN A 113 7.29 13.22 -25.38
C ASN A 113 6.61 12.32 -24.36
N LEU A 114 6.82 12.57 -23.07
CA LEU A 114 6.27 11.74 -21.98
C LEU A 114 4.75 11.62 -22.01
N ARG A 115 4.02 12.60 -22.59
CA ARG A 115 2.56 12.56 -22.70
C ARG A 115 2.06 11.52 -23.72
N THR A 116 2.86 11.22 -24.74
CA THR A 116 2.51 10.26 -25.80
C THR A 116 3.30 8.96 -25.70
N TYR A 117 4.28 8.90 -24.81
CA TYR A 117 5.13 7.74 -24.63
C TYR A 117 4.37 6.62 -23.91
N LYS A 118 4.10 5.51 -24.59
CA LYS A 118 3.29 4.40 -24.08
C LYS A 118 3.79 3.87 -22.76
N TYR A 119 5.09 3.63 -22.63
CA TYR A 119 5.69 3.11 -21.39
C TYR A 119 5.45 4.07 -20.20
N ALA A 120 5.50 5.39 -20.41
CA ALA A 120 5.21 6.35 -19.35
C ALA A 120 3.77 6.24 -18.86
N THR A 121 2.81 6.13 -19.79
CA THR A 121 1.40 5.90 -19.46
C THR A 121 1.23 4.59 -18.68
N GLY A 122 1.85 3.51 -19.13
CA GLY A 122 1.82 2.22 -18.46
C GLY A 122 2.38 2.29 -17.04
N LEU A 123 3.51 2.96 -16.85
CA LEU A 123 4.16 3.10 -15.54
C LEU A 123 3.29 3.88 -14.54
N MET A 124 2.62 4.94 -14.99
CA MET A 124 1.69 5.70 -14.17
C MET A 124 0.44 4.88 -13.82
N LEU A 125 -0.12 4.13 -14.77
CA LEU A 125 -1.24 3.22 -14.52
C LEU A 125 -0.83 2.09 -13.57
N MET A 126 0.36 1.52 -13.74
CA MET A 126 0.88 0.50 -12.83
C MET A 126 1.02 1.03 -11.41
N THR A 127 1.51 2.26 -11.25
CA THR A 127 1.59 2.92 -9.94
C THR A 127 0.22 3.03 -9.29
N ALA A 128 -0.80 3.47 -10.04
CA ALA A 128 -2.16 3.64 -9.53
C ALA A 128 -2.83 2.30 -9.17
N TYR A 129 -2.82 1.35 -10.10
CA TYR A 129 -3.46 0.04 -9.88
C TYR A 129 -2.75 -0.79 -8.82
N ALA A 130 -1.41 -0.78 -8.78
CA ALA A 130 -0.67 -1.51 -7.76
C ALA A 130 -0.94 -0.98 -6.35
N CYS A 131 -1.14 0.35 -6.19
CA CYS A 131 -1.58 0.92 -4.91
C CYS A 131 -2.97 0.41 -4.51
N SER A 132 -3.92 0.34 -5.44
CA SER A 132 -5.27 -0.16 -5.16
C SER A 132 -5.27 -1.65 -4.83
N ILE A 133 -4.50 -2.45 -5.58
CA ILE A 133 -4.34 -3.89 -5.37
C ILE A 133 -3.67 -4.16 -4.02
N GLY A 134 -2.62 -3.42 -3.67
CA GLY A 134 -1.90 -3.57 -2.40
C GLY A 134 -2.79 -3.31 -1.18
N GLY A 135 -3.72 -2.37 -1.29
CA GLY A 135 -4.65 -2.04 -0.21
C GLY A 135 -5.54 -3.19 0.25
N VAL A 136 -5.69 -4.25 -0.54
CA VAL A 136 -6.46 -5.45 -0.16
C VAL A 136 -5.73 -6.31 0.86
N LEU A 137 -4.39 -6.21 0.96
CA LEU A 137 -3.54 -7.08 1.76
C LEU A 137 -3.93 -7.15 3.23
N THR A 138 -4.17 -6.00 3.85
CA THR A 138 -4.46 -5.93 5.29
C THR A 138 -5.80 -5.25 5.55
N PRO A 139 -6.45 -5.53 6.70
CA PRO A 139 -7.67 -4.82 7.09
C PRO A 139 -7.53 -3.30 7.08
N ILE A 140 -6.35 -2.78 7.44
CA ILE A 140 -6.07 -1.34 7.56
C ILE A 140 -5.58 -0.69 6.25
N GLY A 141 -5.28 -1.47 5.21
CA GLY A 141 -4.75 -0.95 3.94
C GLY A 141 -5.73 -0.03 3.20
N THR A 142 -7.02 -0.30 3.30
CA THR A 142 -8.07 0.54 2.70
C THR A 142 -9.38 0.47 3.49
N PRO A 143 -10.16 1.58 3.61
CA PRO A 143 -11.42 1.62 4.38
C PRO A 143 -12.45 0.54 4.01
N PRO A 144 -12.67 0.19 2.74
CA PRO A 144 -13.61 -0.86 2.36
C PRO A 144 -13.38 -2.21 3.03
N ASN A 145 -12.12 -2.56 3.36
CA ASN A 145 -11.81 -3.82 4.02
C ASN A 145 -12.45 -3.89 5.41
N ILE A 146 -12.35 -2.82 6.19
CA ILE A 146 -12.94 -2.74 7.54
C ILE A 146 -14.46 -2.69 7.47
N ILE A 147 -15.01 -1.98 6.50
CA ILE A 147 -16.46 -1.95 6.29
C ILE A 147 -16.97 -3.37 5.99
N MET A 148 -16.28 -4.12 5.14
CA MET A 148 -16.61 -5.51 4.85
C MET A 148 -16.50 -6.40 6.09
N LEU A 149 -15.45 -6.25 6.90
CA LEU A 149 -15.32 -6.97 8.17
C LEU A 149 -16.48 -6.67 9.13
N GLY A 150 -16.91 -5.41 9.20
CA GLY A 150 -18.07 -5.00 9.97
C GLY A 150 -19.35 -5.70 9.50
N PHE A 151 -19.62 -5.70 8.20
CA PHE A 151 -20.79 -6.39 7.63
C PHE A 151 -20.75 -7.91 7.86
N LEU A 152 -19.60 -8.55 7.71
CA LEU A 152 -19.44 -9.99 7.98
C LEU A 152 -19.76 -10.31 9.45
N SER A 153 -19.31 -9.48 10.38
CA SER A 153 -19.57 -9.65 11.80
C SER A 153 -21.02 -9.37 12.17
N GLU A 154 -21.62 -8.27 11.67
CA GLU A 154 -22.95 -7.82 12.10
C GLU A 154 -24.09 -8.56 11.38
N MET A 155 -23.92 -8.89 10.10
CA MET A 155 -24.99 -9.49 9.28
C MET A 155 -24.88 -11.01 9.15
N CYS A 156 -23.65 -11.55 9.21
CA CYS A 156 -23.40 -12.97 8.98
C CYS A 156 -22.88 -13.70 10.22
N ASP A 157 -22.63 -13.02 11.33
CA ASP A 157 -21.98 -13.55 12.54
C ASP A 157 -20.63 -14.23 12.25
N ILE A 158 -19.92 -13.73 11.23
CA ILE A 158 -18.61 -14.22 10.81
C ILE A 158 -17.53 -13.29 11.33
N HIS A 159 -16.75 -13.77 12.30
CA HIS A 159 -15.63 -13.01 12.85
C HIS A 159 -14.32 -13.41 12.17
N VAL A 160 -13.79 -12.52 11.32
CA VAL A 160 -12.53 -12.72 10.59
C VAL A 160 -11.40 -12.04 11.35
N SER A 161 -10.38 -12.79 11.75
CA SER A 161 -9.19 -12.23 12.38
C SER A 161 -8.32 -11.44 11.37
N PHE A 162 -7.46 -10.55 11.88
CA PHE A 162 -6.51 -9.81 11.07
C PHE A 162 -5.62 -10.74 10.20
N PHE A 163 -5.15 -11.83 10.79
CA PHE A 163 -4.32 -12.82 10.09
C PHE A 163 -5.09 -13.57 8.99
N GLN A 164 -6.33 -14.01 9.26
CA GLN A 164 -7.17 -14.67 8.25
C GLN A 164 -7.42 -13.75 7.05
N TRP A 165 -7.75 -12.47 7.31
CA TRP A 165 -7.88 -11.49 6.23
C TRP A 165 -6.59 -11.37 5.40
N MET A 166 -5.44 -11.25 6.06
CA MET A 166 -4.14 -11.16 5.36
C MET A 166 -3.86 -12.37 4.48
N VAL A 167 -4.19 -13.57 4.92
CA VAL A 167 -3.99 -14.80 4.10
C VAL A 167 -4.85 -14.73 2.84
N TRP A 168 -6.12 -14.37 2.96
CA TRP A 168 -7.01 -14.22 1.80
C TRP A 168 -6.61 -13.04 0.92
N GLY A 169 -6.31 -11.92 1.55
CA GLY A 169 -5.85 -10.71 0.89
C GLY A 169 -4.55 -10.92 0.11
N LEU A 170 -3.61 -11.70 0.65
CA LEU A 170 -2.35 -12.03 -0.03
C LEU A 170 -2.58 -12.82 -1.32
N VAL A 171 -3.43 -13.83 -1.29
CA VAL A 171 -3.76 -14.63 -2.47
C VAL A 171 -4.43 -13.77 -3.54
N ALA A 172 -5.43 -12.98 -3.15
CA ALA A 172 -6.13 -12.07 -4.06
C ALA A 172 -5.18 -11.01 -4.63
N MET A 173 -4.37 -10.38 -3.78
CA MET A 173 -3.39 -9.37 -4.15
C MET A 173 -2.39 -9.90 -5.20
N ILE A 174 -1.82 -11.09 -4.99
CA ILE A 174 -0.87 -11.70 -5.93
C ILE A 174 -1.56 -11.97 -7.27
N ALA A 175 -2.76 -12.56 -7.25
CA ALA A 175 -3.49 -12.87 -8.47
C ALA A 175 -3.81 -11.60 -9.29
N TYR A 176 -4.37 -10.57 -8.65
CA TYR A 176 -4.68 -9.30 -9.32
C TYR A 176 -3.43 -8.58 -9.81
N PHE A 177 -2.34 -8.63 -9.03
CA PHE A 177 -1.08 -8.01 -9.42
C PHE A 177 -0.46 -8.66 -10.65
N ILE A 178 -0.45 -10.00 -10.73
CA ILE A 178 0.06 -10.73 -11.89
C ILE A 178 -0.77 -10.36 -13.14
N ILE A 179 -2.11 -10.34 -13.03
CA ILE A 179 -2.99 -9.96 -14.13
C ILE A 179 -2.71 -8.52 -14.57
N ALA A 180 -2.68 -7.58 -13.63
CA ALA A 180 -2.41 -6.17 -13.92
C ALA A 180 -1.04 -5.98 -14.58
N TYR A 181 0.00 -6.64 -14.06
CA TYR A 181 1.34 -6.58 -14.63
C TYR A 181 1.37 -7.11 -16.07
N ILE A 182 0.79 -8.29 -16.32
CA ILE A 182 0.77 -8.90 -17.66
C ILE A 182 0.01 -8.02 -18.65
N VAL A 183 -1.17 -7.53 -18.26
CA VAL A 183 -2.02 -6.69 -19.12
C VAL A 183 -1.31 -5.38 -19.44
N LEU A 184 -0.85 -4.65 -18.43
CA LEU A 184 -0.22 -3.35 -18.63
C LEU A 184 1.12 -3.45 -19.36
N ALA A 185 1.95 -4.45 -19.06
CA ALA A 185 3.22 -4.65 -19.76
C ALA A 185 3.04 -5.01 -21.24
N ARG A 186 1.91 -5.66 -21.62
CA ARG A 186 1.57 -5.91 -23.02
C ARG A 186 0.94 -4.73 -23.72
N MET A 187 0.09 -3.97 -23.05
CA MET A 187 -0.57 -2.78 -23.63
C MET A 187 0.37 -1.60 -23.80
N PHE A 188 1.34 -1.47 -22.90
CA PHE A 188 2.26 -0.34 -22.81
C PHE A 188 3.73 -0.78 -22.81
N PRO A 189 4.20 -1.44 -23.89
CA PRO A 189 5.57 -1.90 -23.96
C PRO A 189 6.55 -0.72 -23.98
N SER A 190 7.78 -0.98 -23.56
CA SER A 190 8.89 -0.05 -23.77
C SER A 190 9.46 -0.24 -25.16
N ASP A 191 9.78 0.88 -25.83
CA ASP A 191 10.44 0.89 -27.13
C ASP A 191 11.97 0.67 -27.02
N VAL A 192 12.50 0.58 -25.79
CA VAL A 192 13.92 0.35 -25.52
C VAL A 192 14.12 -0.90 -24.67
N GLU A 193 15.17 -1.65 -24.97
CA GLU A 193 15.52 -2.86 -24.22
C GLU A 193 16.26 -2.57 -22.92
N HIS A 194 17.06 -1.51 -22.91
CA HIS A 194 17.82 -1.06 -21.75
C HIS A 194 17.70 0.45 -21.56
N ILE A 195 17.58 0.87 -20.30
CA ILE A 195 17.53 2.26 -19.86
C ILE A 195 18.85 2.52 -19.13
N GLU A 196 19.91 2.82 -19.91
CA GLU A 196 21.24 3.09 -19.35
C GLU A 196 21.17 4.16 -18.26
N GLY A 197 21.76 3.88 -17.07
CA GLY A 197 21.79 4.83 -15.96
C GLY A 197 20.53 4.90 -15.09
N ALA A 198 19.45 4.15 -15.38
CA ALA A 198 18.28 4.11 -14.51
C ALA A 198 18.63 3.65 -13.09
N GLN A 199 19.48 2.63 -12.97
CA GLN A 199 19.97 2.16 -11.68
C GLN A 199 20.82 3.20 -10.95
N ASP A 200 21.63 3.99 -11.67
CA ASP A 200 22.46 5.03 -11.06
C ASP A 200 21.61 6.19 -10.56
N PHE A 201 20.55 6.57 -11.30
CA PHE A 201 19.54 7.51 -10.83
C PHE A 201 18.88 7.03 -9.54
N ILE A 202 18.39 5.79 -9.51
CA ILE A 202 17.73 5.19 -8.34
C ILE A 202 18.71 5.14 -7.15
N ARG A 203 19.94 4.70 -7.37
CA ARG A 203 20.99 4.66 -6.33
C ARG A 203 21.36 6.05 -5.82
N GLY A 204 21.35 7.05 -6.70
CA GLY A 204 21.51 8.46 -6.33
C GLY A 204 20.42 8.87 -5.34
N LYS A 205 19.16 8.55 -5.64
CA LYS A 205 18.02 8.83 -4.76
C LYS A 205 18.10 8.07 -3.42
N VAL A 206 18.58 6.83 -3.42
CA VAL A 206 18.85 6.09 -2.17
C VAL A 206 19.92 6.79 -1.32
N LYS A 207 21.00 7.28 -1.95
CA LYS A 207 22.05 8.05 -1.25
C LYS A 207 21.54 9.37 -0.67
N GLU A 208 20.65 10.08 -1.37
CA GLU A 208 19.99 11.30 -0.87
C GLU A 208 19.19 11.06 0.42
N LEU A 209 18.66 9.85 0.66
CA LEU A 209 17.99 9.51 1.90
C LEU A 209 18.91 9.46 3.12
N GLY A 210 20.23 9.41 2.91
CA GLY A 210 21.22 9.38 3.97
C GLY A 210 21.14 8.17 4.90
N ASN A 211 21.74 8.28 6.07
CA ASN A 211 21.72 7.23 7.09
C ASN A 211 20.36 7.09 7.75
N TRP A 212 20.12 5.94 8.36
CA TRP A 212 18.92 5.68 9.15
C TRP A 212 18.84 6.63 10.36
N THR A 213 17.78 7.43 10.42
CA THR A 213 17.55 8.30 11.59
C THR A 213 16.94 7.49 12.75
N THR A 214 17.13 7.98 13.97
CA THR A 214 16.49 7.39 15.17
C THR A 214 14.98 7.36 15.04
N ALA A 215 14.38 8.41 14.47
CA ALA A 215 12.93 8.48 14.23
C ALA A 215 12.45 7.36 13.29
N GLN A 216 13.19 7.08 12.20
CA GLN A 216 12.87 5.97 11.29
C GLN A 216 12.97 4.60 11.97
N LYS A 217 14.02 4.38 12.78
CA LYS A 217 14.22 3.13 13.53
C LYS A 217 13.09 2.91 14.54
N ASN A 218 12.72 3.94 15.31
CA ASN A 218 11.63 3.87 16.28
C ASN A 218 10.28 3.62 15.59
N THR A 219 10.02 4.28 14.46
CA THR A 219 8.80 4.05 13.67
C THR A 219 8.76 2.63 13.11
N LEU A 220 9.86 2.12 12.59
CA LEU A 220 9.96 0.74 12.12
C LEU A 220 9.73 -0.26 13.26
N PHE A 221 10.33 -0.02 14.42
CA PHE A 221 10.13 -0.85 15.60
C PHE A 221 8.65 -0.87 16.03
N ALA A 222 8.02 0.31 16.16
CA ALA A 222 6.60 0.41 16.50
C ALA A 222 5.70 -0.31 15.47
N PHE A 223 6.00 -0.16 14.18
CA PHE A 223 5.28 -0.85 13.11
C PHE A 223 5.41 -2.37 13.21
N VAL A 224 6.62 -2.89 13.42
CA VAL A 224 6.86 -4.33 13.55
C VAL A 224 6.16 -4.90 14.79
N VAL A 225 6.25 -4.21 15.93
CA VAL A 225 5.55 -4.62 17.16
C VAL A 225 4.04 -4.65 16.95
N ALA A 226 3.45 -3.61 16.37
CA ALA A 226 2.02 -3.58 16.09
C ALA A 226 1.61 -4.70 15.12
N GLY A 227 2.39 -4.94 14.06
CA GLY A 227 2.15 -6.02 13.10
C GLY A 227 2.17 -7.40 13.77
N ILE A 228 3.14 -7.65 14.64
CA ILE A 228 3.21 -8.91 15.42
C ILE A 228 1.96 -9.04 16.32
N LEU A 229 1.60 -7.98 17.05
CA LEU A 229 0.43 -8.02 17.93
C LEU A 229 -0.89 -8.26 17.17
N TRP A 230 -1.03 -7.73 15.96
CA TRP A 230 -2.23 -7.94 15.13
C TRP A 230 -2.31 -9.35 14.54
N VAL A 231 -1.17 -9.93 14.19
CA VAL A 231 -1.09 -11.25 13.55
C VAL A 231 -1.17 -12.39 14.57
N THR A 232 -0.56 -12.22 15.76
CA THR A 232 -0.42 -13.26 16.78
C THR A 232 -1.74 -13.93 17.17
N PRO A 233 -2.85 -13.23 17.49
CA PRO A 233 -4.09 -13.88 17.91
C PRO A 233 -4.66 -14.81 16.84
N GLY A 234 -4.68 -14.35 15.58
CA GLY A 234 -5.19 -15.17 14.48
C GLY A 234 -4.28 -16.36 14.15
N PHE A 235 -2.96 -16.18 14.25
CA PHE A 235 -2.00 -17.25 14.07
C PHE A 235 -2.16 -18.33 15.14
N LEU A 236 -2.26 -17.94 16.41
CA LEU A 236 -2.47 -18.88 17.53
C LEU A 236 -3.77 -19.66 17.38
N ASN A 237 -4.86 -19.01 16.98
CA ASN A 237 -6.14 -19.68 16.78
C ASN A 237 -6.07 -20.76 15.69
N ILE A 238 -5.35 -20.53 14.60
CA ILE A 238 -5.23 -21.50 13.50
C ILE A 238 -4.30 -22.66 13.85
N PHE A 239 -3.16 -22.38 14.49
CA PHE A 239 -2.12 -23.40 14.71
C PHE A 239 -2.25 -24.15 16.03
N LEU A 240 -2.77 -23.53 17.08
CA LEU A 240 -2.92 -24.16 18.39
C LEU A 240 -4.32 -24.69 18.67
N GLY A 241 -5.27 -24.50 17.73
CA GLY A 241 -6.65 -24.99 17.90
C GLY A 241 -7.38 -24.36 19.10
N THR A 242 -6.84 -23.30 19.66
CA THR A 242 -7.46 -22.56 20.74
C THR A 242 -8.63 -21.77 20.16
N GLN A 243 -9.78 -22.45 20.01
CA GLN A 243 -11.06 -21.73 19.95
C GLN A 243 -11.24 -21.05 21.31
N SER A 244 -10.56 -19.94 21.52
CA SER A 244 -10.98 -19.01 22.54
C SER A 244 -12.28 -18.40 22.03
N GLU A 245 -13.41 -19.06 22.32
CA GLU A 245 -14.69 -18.39 22.41
C GLU A 245 -14.52 -17.29 23.47
N VAL A 246 -14.04 -16.13 23.05
CA VAL A 246 -14.31 -14.91 23.77
C VAL A 246 -15.76 -14.56 23.44
N ARG A 247 -16.68 -15.33 24.05
CA ARG A 247 -18.05 -14.87 24.26
C ARG A 247 -17.92 -13.65 25.17
N THR A 248 -17.87 -12.48 24.57
CA THR A 248 -18.23 -11.24 25.25
C THR A 248 -19.75 -11.26 25.39
N THR A 249 -20.22 -11.74 26.56
CA THR A 249 -21.55 -11.39 27.09
C THR A 249 -21.74 -9.87 27.15
#